data_1492cc6a0998db199d903374b5155167
#
_entry.id   1492cc6a0998db199d903374b5155167
#
_cell.length_a   1.000
_cell.length_b   1.000
_cell.length_c   1.000
_cell.angle_alpha   90.00
_cell.angle_beta   90.00
_cell.angle_gamma   90.00
#
_symmetry.space_group_name_H-M   'P 1'
#
loop_
_entity.id
_entity.type
_entity.pdbx_description
1 polymer ?
#
loop_
_entity_poly.entity_id
_entity_poly.type
_entity_poly.pdbx_seq_one_letter_code
_entity_poly.pdbx_strand_id
1 'polypeptide(L)'
;LLAKQNRSWEFDLEEGILDAGRLSRVVTQPLYPLSYKVETDVNFRDTVVTLLIDNSGSMRGRPITIAALSADILSRTLERCAVKVEVLGFTTKAWKGGQTREKWQQEGRANNPGRLNDLRHIIYKAAEEPWRRARNNLGLMLREGILKENIDGEALDWAHKRLLSRYEERRILMVISDGAPVDDSTLSANSGNYLESHLRNVINYIENKSPVELLAIGIGHDAVSYTHLTLPTTYTV
;
A
#
# COMPACT_ATOMS: atom_id res chain seq x y z
N LEU A 1 5.41 -7.42 11.72
CA LEU A 1 6.52 -6.55 11.32
C LEU A 1 7.42 -6.34 12.53
N LEU A 2 8.30 -7.30 12.79
CA LEU A 2 9.43 -7.06 13.66
C LEU A 2 10.27 -6.00 12.95
N ALA A 3 10.28 -4.79 13.51
CA ALA A 3 11.33 -3.83 13.24
C ALA A 3 12.64 -4.54 13.54
N LYS A 4 13.27 -5.09 12.51
CA LYS A 4 14.61 -5.66 12.65
C LYS A 4 15.46 -4.44 12.94
N GLN A 5 15.80 -4.22 14.21
CA GLN A 5 16.90 -3.34 14.58
C GLN A 5 18.09 -3.90 13.81
N ASN A 6 18.37 -3.35 12.65
CA ASN A 6 19.59 -3.62 11.94
C ASN A 6 20.68 -2.92 12.73
N ARG A 7 21.24 -3.63 13.71
CA ARG A 7 22.47 -3.24 14.35
C ARG A 7 23.55 -3.32 13.27
N SER A 8 24.09 -2.19 12.92
CA SER A 8 25.21 -2.09 12.00
C SER A 8 26.47 -1.92 12.85
N TRP A 9 27.54 -2.55 12.41
CA TRP A 9 28.85 -2.36 13.01
C TRP A 9 29.62 -1.36 12.17
N GLU A 10 30.03 -0.28 12.80
CA GLU A 10 31.03 0.63 12.21
C GLU A 10 32.40 0.10 12.61
N PHE A 11 33.25 -0.12 11.62
CA PHE A 11 34.56 -0.72 11.76
C PHE A 11 35.66 0.34 11.55
N ASP A 12 36.92 -0.04 11.81
CA ASP A 12 38.07 0.82 11.60
C ASP A 12 38.07 2.08 12.50
N LEU A 13 37.68 1.91 13.75
CA LEU A 13 37.65 2.96 14.76
C LEU A 13 38.88 2.86 15.71
N GLU A 14 39.19 3.99 16.34
CA GLU A 14 40.25 4.09 17.34
C GLU A 14 39.79 3.67 18.74
N GLU A 15 38.45 3.69 18.98
CA GLU A 15 37.85 3.37 20.27
C GLU A 15 36.61 2.48 20.06
N GLY A 16 36.29 1.64 21.07
CA GLY A 16 35.11 0.78 21.03
C GLY A 16 35.38 -0.66 21.45
N ILE A 17 34.65 -1.60 20.83
CA ILE A 17 34.83 -3.05 21.06
C ILE A 17 35.89 -3.56 20.10
N LEU A 18 36.88 -4.31 20.66
CA LEU A 18 37.95 -4.86 19.83
C LEU A 18 37.40 -5.84 18.79
N ASP A 19 37.74 -5.62 17.51
CA ASP A 19 37.36 -6.52 16.43
C ASP A 19 38.33 -7.69 16.30
N ALA A 20 37.94 -8.86 16.75
CA ALA A 20 38.75 -10.08 16.71
C ALA A 20 39.25 -10.45 15.30
N GLY A 21 38.50 -10.11 14.26
CA GLY A 21 38.89 -10.36 12.86
C GLY A 21 40.02 -9.47 12.35
N ARG A 22 40.33 -8.37 13.07
CA ARG A 22 41.33 -7.36 12.67
C ARG A 22 42.49 -7.20 13.63
N LEU A 23 42.61 -8.09 14.63
CA LEU A 23 43.68 -8.09 15.61
C LEU A 23 45.09 -8.17 15.00
N SER A 24 45.22 -8.81 13.86
CA SER A 24 46.52 -8.87 13.13
C SER A 24 47.06 -7.49 12.79
N ARG A 25 46.22 -6.48 12.59
CA ARG A 25 46.64 -5.10 12.30
C ARG A 25 47.34 -4.43 13.49
N VAL A 26 46.93 -4.76 14.71
CA VAL A 26 47.60 -4.22 15.93
C VAL A 26 49.08 -4.59 16.00
N VAL A 27 49.42 -5.78 15.47
CA VAL A 27 50.80 -6.28 15.43
C VAL A 27 51.56 -5.76 14.18
N THR A 28 50.88 -5.71 13.03
CA THR A 28 51.54 -5.35 11.75
C THR A 28 51.60 -3.83 11.52
N GLN A 29 50.70 -3.06 12.09
CA GLN A 29 50.63 -1.60 11.95
C GLN A 29 50.33 -0.90 13.27
N PRO A 30 51.27 -0.91 14.25
CA PRO A 30 51.02 -0.39 15.58
C PRO A 30 50.77 1.13 15.65
N LEU A 31 51.11 1.88 14.58
CA LEU A 31 50.90 3.33 14.50
C LEU A 31 49.45 3.71 14.06
N TYR A 32 48.68 2.74 13.54
CA TYR A 32 47.29 2.92 13.12
C TYR A 32 46.42 1.74 13.58
N PRO A 33 46.14 1.63 14.90
CA PRO A 33 45.40 0.49 15.45
C PRO A 33 43.90 0.65 15.23
N LEU A 34 43.45 0.85 13.99
CA LEU A 34 42.03 0.89 13.61
C LEU A 34 41.44 -0.51 13.71
N SER A 35 41.38 -1.06 14.93
CA SER A 35 40.96 -2.44 15.21
C SER A 35 39.72 -2.51 16.11
N TYR A 36 39.08 -1.37 16.31
CA TYR A 36 37.85 -1.31 17.09
C TYR A 36 36.62 -1.19 16.20
N LYS A 37 35.50 -1.65 16.73
CA LYS A 37 34.18 -1.52 16.13
C LYS A 37 33.20 -1.01 17.19
N VAL A 38 32.25 -0.22 16.76
CA VAL A 38 31.14 0.28 17.58
C VAL A 38 29.83 -0.21 16.98
N GLU A 39 28.94 -0.68 17.85
CA GLU A 39 27.58 -1.00 17.45
C GLU A 39 26.84 0.32 17.23
N THR A 40 26.51 0.62 15.99
CA THR A 40 25.75 1.82 15.62
C THR A 40 24.29 1.41 15.42
N ASP A 41 23.39 2.04 16.15
CA ASP A 41 21.97 1.95 15.82
C ASP A 41 21.78 2.59 14.45
N VAL A 42 21.55 1.76 13.43
CA VAL A 42 21.10 2.28 12.15
C VAL A 42 19.76 2.93 12.41
N ASN A 43 19.68 4.23 12.19
CA ASN A 43 18.43 4.96 12.21
C ASN A 43 17.39 4.14 11.44
N PHE A 44 16.29 3.84 12.12
CA PHE A 44 15.17 3.11 11.56
C PHE A 44 14.91 3.65 10.15
N ARG A 45 15.03 2.79 9.14
CA ARG A 45 14.85 3.22 7.74
C ARG A 45 13.57 3.99 7.66
N ASP A 46 13.66 5.24 7.23
CA ASP A 46 12.51 6.10 7.07
C ASP A 46 11.50 5.38 6.17
N THR A 47 10.42 4.91 6.79
CA THR A 47 9.45 4.01 6.15
C THR A 47 8.09 4.68 6.10
N VAL A 48 7.46 4.59 4.95
CA VAL A 48 6.05 4.97 4.77
C VAL A 48 5.23 3.76 4.35
N VAL A 49 4.07 3.60 4.96
CA VAL A 49 3.08 2.57 4.64
C VAL A 49 1.80 3.25 4.17
N THR A 50 1.35 2.94 2.97
CA THR A 50 0.03 3.36 2.47
C THR A 50 -0.91 2.18 2.53
N LEU A 51 -2.01 2.33 3.28
CA LEU A 51 -3.12 1.40 3.32
C LEU A 51 -4.16 1.86 2.29
N LEU A 52 -4.36 1.07 1.25
CA LEU A 52 -5.38 1.30 0.23
C LEU A 52 -6.56 0.38 0.47
N ILE A 53 -7.71 0.95 0.85
CA ILE A 53 -8.88 0.23 1.31
C ILE A 53 -9.98 0.30 0.27
N ASP A 54 -10.51 -0.86 -0.08
CA ASP A 54 -11.67 -1.00 -0.92
C ASP A 54 -12.93 -0.50 -0.19
N ASN A 55 -13.62 0.45 -0.82
CA ASN A 55 -14.91 0.98 -0.38
C ASN A 55 -16.01 0.61 -1.37
N SER A 56 -15.98 -0.63 -1.88
CA SER A 56 -17.02 -1.19 -2.75
C SER A 56 -18.26 -1.65 -1.97
N GLY A 57 -19.30 -1.92 -2.72
CA GLY A 57 -20.58 -2.39 -2.14
C GLY A 57 -20.48 -3.76 -1.49
N SER A 58 -19.61 -4.64 -1.95
CA SER A 58 -19.32 -5.96 -1.38
C SER A 58 -18.73 -5.86 0.02
N MET A 59 -17.92 -4.83 0.26
CA MET A 59 -17.34 -4.54 1.58
C MET A 59 -18.39 -4.15 2.65
N ARG A 60 -19.66 -3.95 2.27
CA ARG A 60 -20.72 -3.51 3.19
C ARG A 60 -20.89 -4.43 4.39
N GLY A 61 -21.03 -3.84 5.56
CA GLY A 61 -21.26 -4.57 6.81
C GLY A 61 -19.96 -4.99 7.50
N ARG A 62 -19.78 -6.29 7.71
CA ARG A 62 -18.64 -6.83 8.45
C ARG A 62 -17.27 -6.57 7.79
N PRO A 63 -17.08 -6.74 6.48
CA PRO A 63 -15.78 -6.52 5.84
C PRO A 63 -15.24 -5.11 6.04
N ILE A 64 -16.02 -4.08 5.74
CA ILE A 64 -15.58 -2.68 5.90
C ILE A 64 -15.31 -2.32 7.36
N THR A 65 -16.06 -2.92 8.30
CA THR A 65 -15.83 -2.72 9.72
C THR A 65 -14.49 -3.29 10.16
N ILE A 66 -14.15 -4.49 9.68
CA ILE A 66 -12.86 -5.13 9.94
C ILE A 66 -11.74 -4.29 9.29
N ALA A 67 -11.91 -3.85 8.04
CA ALA A 67 -10.93 -3.03 7.35
C ALA A 67 -10.66 -1.70 8.09
N ALA A 68 -11.70 -1.00 8.52
CA ALA A 68 -11.59 0.24 9.28
C ALA A 68 -10.90 0.05 10.63
N LEU A 69 -11.25 -1.04 11.34
CA LEU A 69 -10.62 -1.39 12.61
C LEU A 69 -9.14 -1.76 12.44
N SER A 70 -8.82 -2.53 11.40
CA SER A 70 -7.45 -2.89 11.06
C SER A 70 -6.62 -1.65 10.69
N ALA A 71 -7.18 -0.73 9.91
CA ALA A 71 -6.54 0.53 9.56
C ALA A 71 -6.26 1.40 10.81
N ASP A 72 -7.21 1.46 11.75
CA ASP A 72 -7.03 2.20 13.01
C ASP A 72 -5.89 1.59 13.86
N ILE A 73 -5.90 0.28 14.05
CA ILE A 73 -4.88 -0.44 14.82
C ILE A 73 -3.50 -0.31 14.17
N LEU A 74 -3.42 -0.54 12.85
CA LEU A 74 -2.17 -0.45 12.11
C LEU A 74 -1.61 0.97 12.13
N SER A 75 -2.44 1.98 11.88
CA SER A 75 -2.00 3.38 11.90
C SER A 75 -1.44 3.76 13.27
N ARG A 76 -2.14 3.41 14.34
CA ARG A 76 -1.72 3.68 15.72
C ARG A 76 -0.43 2.94 16.08
N THR A 77 -0.29 1.69 15.65
CA THR A 77 0.86 0.86 16.00
C THR A 77 2.11 1.27 15.22
N LEU A 78 1.97 1.51 13.93
CA LEU A 78 3.07 1.91 13.06
C LEU A 78 3.60 3.30 13.41
N GLU A 79 2.73 4.26 13.72
CA GLU A 79 3.18 5.58 14.18
C GLU A 79 3.97 5.53 15.50
N ARG A 80 3.64 4.61 16.41
CA ARG A 80 4.44 4.37 17.62
C ARG A 80 5.84 3.85 17.30
N CYS A 81 6.00 3.20 16.17
CA CYS A 81 7.28 2.72 15.67
C CYS A 81 7.98 3.75 14.75
N ALA A 82 7.57 5.02 14.77
CA ALA A 82 8.08 6.09 13.92
C ALA A 82 7.92 5.84 12.40
N VAL A 83 6.98 4.96 12.01
CA VAL A 83 6.63 4.72 10.62
C VAL A 83 5.50 5.66 10.22
N LYS A 84 5.65 6.35 9.08
CA LYS A 84 4.59 7.18 8.52
C LYS A 84 3.51 6.31 7.89
N VAL A 85 2.24 6.64 8.16
CA VAL A 85 1.11 5.87 7.65
C VAL A 85 0.15 6.78 6.90
N GLU A 86 -0.17 6.41 5.69
CA GLU A 86 -1.23 6.99 4.89
C GLU A 86 -2.40 6.01 4.78
N VAL A 87 -3.64 6.49 4.88
CA VAL A 87 -4.84 5.67 4.71
C VAL A 87 -5.69 6.25 3.61
N LEU A 88 -5.83 5.48 2.55
CA LEU A 88 -6.56 5.81 1.34
C LEU A 88 -7.76 4.88 1.17
N GLY A 89 -8.78 5.36 0.48
CA GLY A 89 -9.90 4.55 0.07
C GLY A 89 -10.24 4.78 -1.38
N PHE A 90 -10.84 3.80 -2.02
CA PHE A 90 -11.29 3.93 -3.39
C PHE A 90 -12.66 3.31 -3.61
N THR A 91 -13.41 3.92 -4.50
CA THR A 91 -14.73 3.50 -4.96
C THR A 91 -15.10 4.31 -6.21
N THR A 92 -16.31 4.19 -6.70
CA THR A 92 -16.86 5.03 -7.76
C THR A 92 -17.79 6.12 -7.20
N LYS A 93 -18.07 7.16 -8.00
CA LYS A 93 -19.00 8.23 -7.63
C LYS A 93 -20.47 7.79 -7.74
N ALA A 94 -20.77 6.94 -8.69
CA ALA A 94 -22.10 6.48 -8.98
C ALA A 94 -22.18 4.96 -9.08
N TRP A 95 -23.37 4.42 -8.91
CA TRP A 95 -23.69 3.07 -9.30
C TRP A 95 -23.96 3.04 -10.82
N LYS A 96 -23.44 2.04 -11.54
CA LYS A 96 -23.72 1.81 -12.97
C LYS A 96 -23.39 2.99 -13.88
N GLY A 97 -22.24 3.61 -13.66
CA GLY A 97 -21.71 4.69 -14.49
C GLY A 97 -21.85 6.06 -13.85
N GLY A 98 -21.50 7.09 -14.61
CA GLY A 98 -21.51 8.48 -14.17
C GLY A 98 -21.40 9.39 -15.40
N GLN A 99 -20.84 10.57 -15.24
CA GLN A 99 -20.63 11.54 -16.32
C GLN A 99 -19.83 10.94 -17.48
N THR A 100 -18.85 10.08 -17.20
CA THR A 100 -18.05 9.39 -18.22
C THR A 100 -18.95 8.51 -19.12
N ARG A 101 -19.91 7.80 -18.55
CA ARG A 101 -20.87 6.99 -19.30
C ARG A 101 -21.83 7.83 -20.11
N GLU A 102 -22.34 8.92 -19.55
CA GLU A 102 -23.23 9.86 -20.23
C GLU A 102 -22.54 10.44 -21.48
N LYS A 103 -21.30 10.88 -21.33
CA LYS A 103 -20.47 11.38 -22.42
C LYS A 103 -20.28 10.34 -23.52
N TRP A 104 -19.93 9.11 -23.17
CA TRP A 104 -19.81 8.01 -24.13
C TRP A 104 -21.11 7.74 -24.89
N GLN A 105 -22.27 7.83 -24.24
CA GLN A 105 -23.57 7.67 -24.88
C GLN A 105 -23.87 8.79 -25.88
N GLN A 106 -23.48 10.03 -25.55
CA GLN A 106 -23.63 11.19 -26.44
C GLN A 106 -22.68 11.14 -27.65
N GLU A 107 -21.48 10.60 -27.47
CA GLU A 107 -20.45 10.47 -28.52
C GLU A 107 -20.67 9.26 -29.47
N GLY A 108 -21.82 8.57 -29.37
CA GLY A 108 -22.20 7.52 -30.33
C GLY A 108 -21.77 6.11 -29.89
N ARG A 109 -21.45 5.86 -28.65
CA ARG A 109 -21.17 4.53 -28.04
C ARG A 109 -20.07 3.75 -28.76
N ALA A 110 -18.90 4.34 -28.88
CA ALA A 110 -17.73 3.67 -29.46
C ALA A 110 -17.47 2.30 -28.78
N ASN A 111 -17.01 1.33 -29.59
CA ASN A 111 -16.65 0.00 -29.08
C ASN A 111 -15.40 0.06 -28.22
N ASN A 112 -15.36 -0.74 -27.13
CA ASN A 112 -14.25 -0.81 -26.18
C ASN A 112 -13.82 0.59 -25.64
N PRO A 113 -14.73 1.34 -25.02
CA PRO A 113 -14.46 2.71 -24.59
C PRO A 113 -13.49 2.83 -23.42
N GLY A 114 -13.15 1.73 -22.78
CA GLY A 114 -12.44 1.74 -21.51
C GLY A 114 -13.37 1.99 -20.32
N ARG A 115 -12.88 2.64 -19.29
CA ARG A 115 -13.64 2.92 -18.07
C ARG A 115 -14.83 3.87 -18.35
N LEU A 116 -16.00 3.46 -17.87
CA LEU A 116 -17.26 4.22 -18.02
C LEU A 116 -17.86 4.72 -16.70
N ASN A 117 -17.12 4.66 -15.59
CA ASN A 117 -17.57 5.20 -14.32
C ASN A 117 -16.60 6.27 -13.80
N ASP A 118 -17.12 7.19 -12.99
CA ASP A 118 -16.30 8.24 -12.37
C ASP A 118 -15.67 7.73 -11.10
N LEU A 119 -14.35 7.90 -10.97
CA LEU A 119 -13.61 7.47 -9.79
C LEU A 119 -13.86 8.39 -8.58
N ARG A 120 -13.82 7.78 -7.40
CA ARG A 120 -13.75 8.47 -6.13
C ARG A 120 -12.60 7.91 -5.32
N HIS A 121 -11.53 8.65 -5.27
CA HIS A 121 -10.37 8.38 -4.42
C HIS A 121 -10.46 9.24 -3.16
N ILE A 122 -10.29 8.64 -2.00
CA ILE A 122 -10.51 9.27 -0.70
C ILE A 122 -9.22 9.20 0.11
N ILE A 123 -8.84 10.31 0.71
CA ILE A 123 -7.73 10.36 1.65
C ILE A 123 -8.35 10.46 3.04
N TYR A 124 -8.33 9.36 3.78
CA TYR A 124 -8.80 9.33 5.17
C TYR A 124 -7.76 9.87 6.13
N LYS A 125 -6.49 9.59 5.84
CA LYS A 125 -5.34 10.06 6.59
C LYS A 125 -4.17 10.28 5.67
N ALA A 126 -3.63 11.48 5.62
CA ALA A 126 -2.38 11.77 4.93
C ALA A 126 -1.17 11.25 5.76
N ALA A 127 -0.05 10.96 5.09
CA ALA A 127 1.14 10.42 5.74
C ALA A 127 1.72 11.37 6.83
N GLU A 128 1.61 12.69 6.61
CA GLU A 128 2.10 13.72 7.56
C GLU A 128 1.10 14.02 8.68
N GLU A 129 -0.15 13.57 8.55
CA GLU A 129 -1.16 13.83 9.55
C GLU A 129 -1.08 12.82 10.69
N PRO A 130 -0.97 13.24 11.96
CA PRO A 130 -0.95 12.31 13.09
C PRO A 130 -2.28 11.55 13.22
N TRP A 131 -2.23 10.26 13.55
CA TRP A 131 -3.41 9.42 13.76
C TRP A 131 -4.48 10.07 14.67
N ARG A 132 -4.07 10.75 15.71
CA ARG A 132 -4.99 11.41 16.65
C ARG A 132 -5.93 12.40 15.99
N ARG A 133 -5.48 13.09 14.92
CA ARG A 133 -6.31 14.03 14.15
C ARG A 133 -7.19 13.30 13.13
N ALA A 134 -6.62 12.33 12.44
CA ALA A 134 -7.30 11.57 11.39
C ALA A 134 -8.29 10.52 11.90
N ARG A 135 -8.24 10.15 13.17
CA ARG A 135 -9.05 9.08 13.77
C ARG A 135 -10.54 9.17 13.43
N ASN A 136 -11.12 10.35 13.49
CA ASN A 136 -12.55 10.55 13.18
C ASN A 136 -12.84 10.32 11.69
N ASN A 137 -11.87 10.60 10.81
CA ASN A 137 -12.01 10.40 9.36
C ASN A 137 -12.08 8.91 9.02
N LEU A 138 -11.37 8.05 9.76
CA LEU A 138 -11.45 6.59 9.57
C LEU A 138 -12.86 6.07 9.79
N GLY A 139 -13.61 6.66 10.71
CA GLY A 139 -15.03 6.34 10.93
C GLY A 139 -15.95 6.63 9.73
N LEU A 140 -15.53 7.52 8.79
CA LEU A 140 -16.29 7.78 7.57
C LEU A 140 -16.36 6.58 6.64
N MET A 141 -15.41 5.62 6.72
CA MET A 141 -15.46 4.38 5.95
C MET A 141 -16.76 3.59 6.20
N LEU A 142 -17.32 3.70 7.40
CA LEU A 142 -18.54 2.99 7.79
C LEU A 142 -19.81 3.63 7.24
N ARG A 143 -19.70 4.77 6.54
CA ARG A 143 -20.84 5.48 5.99
C ARG A 143 -21.33 4.80 4.72
N GLU A 144 -22.49 4.18 4.75
CA GLU A 144 -23.07 3.40 3.64
C GLU A 144 -23.16 4.15 2.30
N GLY A 145 -23.40 5.46 2.30
CA GLY A 145 -23.50 6.27 1.09
C GLY A 145 -22.19 6.40 0.30
N ILE A 146 -21.05 5.96 0.86
CA ILE A 146 -19.74 5.97 0.18
C ILE A 146 -19.54 4.70 -0.64
N LEU A 147 -20.02 3.56 -0.16
CA LEU A 147 -19.79 2.25 -0.76
C LEU A 147 -20.53 2.11 -2.09
N LYS A 148 -19.78 1.86 -3.18
CA LYS A 148 -20.31 1.69 -4.54
C LYS A 148 -19.55 0.60 -5.30
N GLU A 149 -19.21 0.82 -6.56
CA GLU A 149 -18.43 -0.10 -7.39
C GLU A 149 -16.92 0.13 -7.22
N ASN A 150 -16.09 -0.81 -7.66
CA ASN A 150 -14.63 -0.74 -7.50
C ASN A 150 -13.90 -0.89 -8.83
N ILE A 151 -12.87 -0.05 -9.02
CA ILE A 151 -11.95 -0.07 -10.17
C ILE A 151 -10.53 -0.08 -9.59
N ASP A 152 -10.06 -1.26 -9.25
CA ASP A 152 -8.88 -1.49 -8.43
C ASP A 152 -7.58 -1.08 -9.13
N GLY A 153 -7.46 -1.35 -10.44
CA GLY A 153 -6.24 -1.06 -11.17
C GLY A 153 -5.87 0.43 -11.18
N GLU A 154 -6.86 1.32 -11.43
CA GLU A 154 -6.63 2.77 -11.40
C GLU A 154 -6.42 3.29 -9.97
N ALA A 155 -7.07 2.68 -8.98
CA ALA A 155 -6.87 3.02 -7.58
C ALA A 155 -5.45 2.65 -7.09
N LEU A 156 -4.97 1.48 -7.51
CA LEU A 156 -3.63 1.00 -7.21
C LEU A 156 -2.56 1.89 -7.85
N ASP A 157 -2.73 2.26 -9.12
CA ASP A 157 -1.84 3.19 -9.82
C ASP A 157 -1.81 4.58 -9.17
N TRP A 158 -2.97 5.08 -8.73
CA TRP A 158 -3.05 6.34 -7.99
C TRP A 158 -2.29 6.29 -6.66
N ALA A 159 -2.50 5.25 -5.85
CA ALA A 159 -1.80 5.08 -4.58
C ALA A 159 -0.28 4.90 -4.78
N HIS A 160 0.11 4.14 -5.80
CA HIS A 160 1.50 3.95 -6.20
C HIS A 160 2.18 5.28 -6.57
N LYS A 161 1.55 6.11 -7.40
CA LYS A 161 2.06 7.44 -7.77
C LYS A 161 2.23 8.36 -6.56
N ARG A 162 1.32 8.28 -5.59
CA ARG A 162 1.46 9.02 -4.33
C ARG A 162 2.68 8.56 -3.54
N LEU A 163 2.93 7.24 -3.45
CA LEU A 163 4.10 6.69 -2.79
C LEU A 163 5.41 7.04 -3.50
N LEU A 164 5.42 7.07 -4.83
CA LEU A 164 6.60 7.47 -5.60
C LEU A 164 7.01 8.91 -5.35
N SER A 165 6.07 9.80 -5.04
CA SER A 165 6.36 11.19 -4.69
C SER A 165 6.92 11.38 -3.27
N ARG A 166 7.02 10.29 -2.50
CA ARG A 166 7.55 10.31 -1.14
C ARG A 166 9.08 10.16 -1.15
N TYR A 167 9.73 10.74 -0.16
CA TYR A 167 11.18 10.72 0.00
C TYR A 167 11.69 9.58 0.91
N GLU A 168 10.79 8.89 1.61
CA GLU A 168 11.14 7.78 2.49
C GLU A 168 11.85 6.68 1.70
N GLU A 169 12.85 6.04 2.32
CA GLU A 169 13.64 5.00 1.67
C GLU A 169 12.83 3.74 1.38
N ARG A 170 11.99 3.33 2.36
CA ARG A 170 11.13 2.15 2.24
C ARG A 170 9.68 2.56 2.07
N ARG A 171 9.07 2.12 0.99
CA ARG A 171 7.71 2.45 0.60
C ARG A 171 6.90 1.18 0.46
N ILE A 172 5.87 1.03 1.27
CA ILE A 172 5.02 -0.15 1.29
C ILE A 172 3.60 0.26 0.92
N LEU A 173 3.04 -0.38 -0.10
CA LEU A 173 1.64 -0.27 -0.49
C LEU A 173 0.90 -1.53 -0.07
N MET A 174 -0.04 -1.39 0.85
CA MET A 174 -0.86 -2.48 1.36
C MET A 174 -2.31 -2.29 0.90
N VAL A 175 -2.80 -3.22 0.10
CA VAL A 175 -4.19 -3.22 -0.40
C VAL A 175 -5.04 -4.10 0.48
N ILE A 176 -6.23 -3.62 0.83
CA ILE A 176 -7.24 -4.36 1.60
C ILE A 176 -8.52 -4.38 0.78
N SER A 177 -8.90 -5.55 0.25
CA SER A 177 -10.09 -5.75 -0.58
C SER A 177 -10.73 -7.11 -0.28
N ASP A 178 -12.00 -7.28 -0.66
CA ASP A 178 -12.75 -8.52 -0.49
C ASP A 178 -12.90 -9.33 -1.78
N GLY A 179 -12.44 -8.83 -2.94
CA GLY A 179 -12.61 -9.56 -4.19
C GLY A 179 -12.03 -8.92 -5.44
N ALA A 180 -12.62 -9.29 -6.56
CA ALA A 180 -12.23 -8.82 -7.88
C ALA A 180 -12.81 -7.44 -8.20
N PRO A 181 -12.18 -6.67 -9.13
CA PRO A 181 -12.72 -5.40 -9.58
C PRO A 181 -14.05 -5.59 -10.32
N VAL A 182 -15.06 -4.86 -9.91
CA VAL A 182 -16.42 -4.91 -10.49
C VAL A 182 -16.95 -3.51 -10.74
N ASP A 183 -17.21 -3.21 -12.00
CA ASP A 183 -17.96 -2.03 -12.45
C ASP A 183 -18.87 -2.42 -13.61
N ASP A 184 -20.16 -2.52 -13.37
CA ASP A 184 -21.16 -3.00 -14.35
C ASP A 184 -21.12 -2.20 -15.64
N SER A 185 -20.92 -0.89 -15.55
CA SER A 185 -20.91 0.00 -16.71
C SER A 185 -19.72 -0.26 -17.63
N THR A 186 -18.54 -0.43 -17.05
CA THR A 186 -17.31 -0.72 -17.78
C THR A 186 -17.35 -2.13 -18.36
N LEU A 187 -17.77 -3.13 -17.57
CA LEU A 187 -17.83 -4.52 -18.02
C LEU A 187 -18.88 -4.76 -19.11
N SER A 188 -19.97 -3.98 -19.14
CA SER A 188 -21.00 -4.11 -20.19
C SER A 188 -20.57 -3.61 -21.56
N ALA A 189 -19.57 -2.75 -21.64
CA ALA A 189 -19.12 -2.10 -22.87
C ALA A 189 -17.72 -2.55 -23.34
N ASN A 190 -17.02 -3.32 -22.53
CA ASN A 190 -15.68 -3.84 -22.80
C ASN A 190 -15.67 -5.38 -22.68
N SER A 191 -14.51 -5.99 -22.91
CA SER A 191 -14.33 -7.42 -22.63
C SER A 191 -14.54 -7.72 -21.15
N GLY A 192 -15.14 -8.88 -20.83
CA GLY A 192 -15.46 -9.24 -19.45
C GLY A 192 -14.26 -9.32 -18.49
N ASN A 193 -13.04 -9.46 -19.01
CA ASN A 193 -11.80 -9.49 -18.24
C ASN A 193 -11.03 -8.16 -18.26
N TYR A 194 -11.62 -7.08 -18.75
CA TYR A 194 -10.94 -5.78 -18.93
C TYR A 194 -10.35 -5.24 -17.63
N LEU A 195 -11.16 -5.16 -16.58
CA LEU A 195 -10.73 -4.61 -15.29
C LEU A 195 -9.69 -5.51 -14.61
N GLU A 196 -9.87 -6.82 -14.67
CA GLU A 196 -8.93 -7.79 -14.09
C GLU A 196 -7.59 -7.77 -14.84
N SER A 197 -7.61 -7.74 -16.16
CA SER A 197 -6.41 -7.63 -16.99
C SER A 197 -5.63 -6.34 -16.70
N HIS A 198 -6.34 -5.22 -16.53
CA HIS A 198 -5.73 -3.96 -16.17
C HIS A 198 -5.08 -4.03 -14.76
N LEU A 199 -5.79 -4.57 -13.78
CA LEU A 199 -5.26 -4.75 -12.42
C LEU A 199 -3.98 -5.60 -12.43
N ARG A 200 -3.97 -6.74 -13.13
CA ARG A 200 -2.79 -7.60 -13.28
C ARG A 200 -1.60 -6.87 -13.89
N ASN A 201 -1.83 -6.06 -14.92
CA ASN A 201 -0.78 -5.28 -15.55
C ASN A 201 -0.18 -4.25 -14.59
N VAL A 202 -1.00 -3.58 -13.77
CA VAL A 202 -0.53 -2.61 -12.77
C VAL A 202 0.26 -3.31 -11.66
N ILE A 203 -0.22 -4.45 -11.16
CA ILE A 203 0.49 -5.27 -10.17
C ILE A 203 1.87 -5.68 -10.71
N ASN A 204 1.91 -6.29 -11.89
CA ASN A 204 3.17 -6.70 -12.53
C ASN A 204 4.15 -5.54 -12.73
N TYR A 205 3.63 -4.35 -13.05
CA TYR A 205 4.46 -3.16 -13.16
C TYR A 205 5.06 -2.75 -11.82
N ILE A 206 4.25 -2.71 -10.76
CA ILE A 206 4.70 -2.32 -9.42
C ILE A 206 5.74 -3.31 -8.89
N GLU A 207 5.47 -4.62 -8.98
CA GLU A 207 6.36 -5.66 -8.46
C GLU A 207 7.70 -5.74 -9.19
N ASN A 208 7.70 -5.56 -10.52
CA ASN A 208 8.93 -5.78 -11.32
C ASN A 208 9.70 -4.51 -11.67
N LYS A 209 9.07 -3.33 -11.61
CA LYS A 209 9.66 -2.08 -12.12
C LYS A 209 9.63 -0.92 -11.12
N SER A 210 9.12 -1.14 -9.91
CA SER A 210 8.99 -0.08 -8.91
C SER A 210 9.77 -0.41 -7.64
N PRO A 211 10.28 0.59 -6.93
CA PRO A 211 10.88 0.42 -5.60
C PRO A 211 9.84 0.27 -4.48
N VAL A 212 8.54 0.19 -4.81
CA VAL A 212 7.45 0.07 -3.85
C VAL A 212 7.16 -1.40 -3.58
N GLU A 213 7.19 -1.79 -2.31
CA GLU A 213 6.78 -3.14 -1.89
C GLU A 213 5.25 -3.22 -1.89
N LEU A 214 4.69 -4.17 -2.63
CA LEU A 214 3.25 -4.39 -2.71
C LEU A 214 2.84 -5.57 -1.82
N LEU A 215 1.82 -5.35 -1.00
CA LEU A 215 1.20 -6.37 -0.15
C LEU A 215 -0.31 -6.34 -0.35
N ALA A 216 -0.96 -7.50 -0.30
CA ALA A 216 -2.42 -7.59 -0.36
C ALA A 216 -2.96 -8.37 0.84
N ILE A 217 -4.07 -7.89 1.39
CA ILE A 217 -4.84 -8.55 2.44
C ILE A 217 -6.26 -8.75 1.93
N GLY A 218 -6.64 -10.00 1.74
CA GLY A 218 -8.01 -10.36 1.39
C GLY A 218 -8.90 -10.49 2.62
N ILE A 219 -10.10 -9.93 2.59
CA ILE A 219 -11.10 -10.05 3.63
C ILE A 219 -12.32 -10.81 3.07
N GLY A 220 -12.62 -11.99 3.63
CA GLY A 220 -13.78 -12.79 3.21
C GLY A 220 -13.43 -13.99 2.36
N HIS A 221 -14.48 -14.73 1.92
CA HIS A 221 -14.30 -15.98 1.19
C HIS A 221 -13.88 -15.81 -0.29
N ASP A 222 -14.14 -14.64 -0.88
CA ASP A 222 -13.88 -14.38 -2.31
C ASP A 222 -12.53 -13.66 -2.55
N ALA A 223 -11.70 -13.53 -1.52
CA ALA A 223 -10.39 -12.89 -1.57
C ALA A 223 -9.34 -13.61 -2.47
N VAL A 224 -9.74 -14.71 -3.11
CA VAL A 224 -8.88 -15.56 -3.95
C VAL A 224 -8.28 -14.81 -5.15
N SER A 225 -8.95 -13.77 -5.66
CA SER A 225 -8.46 -13.00 -6.82
C SER A 225 -7.15 -12.26 -6.56
N TYR A 226 -6.92 -11.77 -5.35
CA TYR A 226 -5.64 -11.16 -4.96
C TYR A 226 -4.59 -12.17 -4.54
N THR A 227 -4.98 -13.34 -4.00
CA THR A 227 -4.03 -14.38 -3.56
C THR A 227 -3.31 -15.08 -4.70
N HIS A 228 -3.89 -15.12 -5.89
CA HIS A 228 -3.24 -15.66 -7.09
C HIS A 228 -2.37 -14.62 -7.84
N LEU A 229 -2.45 -13.34 -7.47
CA LEU A 229 -1.75 -12.25 -8.14
C LEU A 229 -0.46 -11.83 -7.46
N THR A 230 -0.31 -12.14 -6.17
CA THR A 230 0.90 -11.83 -5.40
C THR A 230 1.61 -13.10 -4.98
N LEU A 231 2.88 -13.27 -5.38
CA LEU A 231 3.78 -14.31 -4.88
C LEU A 231 4.14 -14.04 -3.40
N PRO A 232 4.60 -14.96 -2.66
CA PRO A 232 4.12 -15.90 -1.63
C PRO A 232 3.90 -15.30 -0.22
N THR A 233 3.35 -14.10 -0.07
CA THR A 233 3.10 -13.48 1.24
C THR A 233 1.62 -13.14 1.45
N THR A 234 0.73 -14.04 1.09
CA THR A 234 -0.70 -13.88 1.35
C THR A 234 -1.07 -14.49 2.69
N TYR A 235 -1.56 -13.66 3.59
CA TYR A 235 -2.23 -14.11 4.81
C TYR A 235 -3.73 -13.96 4.64
N THR A 236 -4.44 -15.10 4.61
CA THR A 236 -5.90 -15.16 4.74
C THR A 236 -6.24 -15.13 6.23
N VAL A 237 -7.05 -14.19 6.66
CA VAL A 237 -7.65 -14.12 8.00
C VAL A 237 -9.15 -14.37 7.89
#